data_a3dbca4d9c38d20a827c64462dd04d81
#
_entry.id   a3dbca4d9c38d20a827c64462dd04d81
#
_cell.length_a   1.000
_cell.length_b   1.000
_cell.length_c   1.000
_cell.angle_alpha   90.00
_cell.angle_beta   90.00
_cell.angle_gamma   90.00
#
_symmetry.space_group_name_H-M   'P 1'
#
loop_
_entity.id
_entity.type
_entity.pdbx_description
1 polymer ?
#
loop_
_entity_poly.entity_id
_entity_poly.type
_entity_poly.pdbx_seq_one_letter_code
_entity_poly.pdbx_strand_id
1 'polypeptide(L)'
;MAITRAKQSSLKTGVVKYDNFRGGLPYTPTIGTATDGGTGTTVSVAFTGNNTAGLTYTALSTPGSLSATGTTSPITVTGLTSGTAYTFAVKATNSAGDSPYSAASNSVTPATPPSFESIASATPTGTGTVTFSSIPAGYTSLQIRGVVISADTDSYCVRLNADTGANYARHRLLGTGTGVAASGTTSTNQIQISNGTDTFPSPFIMDIHNYLSTTQYKTIRTLQGIDQNTAGNVALYSGLWMNTSAVTSVTVFLNSGNYSTGTQIALYGIKG
;
A
#
# COMPACT_ATOMS: atom_id res chain seq x y z
N MET A 1 31.79 -54.26 28.25
CA MET A 1 30.89 -53.46 27.41
C MET A 1 31.40 -53.60 25.96
N ALA A 2 30.75 -54.44 25.16
CA ALA A 2 31.27 -54.82 23.85
C ALA A 2 30.89 -53.72 22.82
N ILE A 3 31.93 -53.10 22.26
CA ILE A 3 31.77 -52.17 21.12
C ILE A 3 31.55 -53.06 19.88
N THR A 4 30.31 -53.15 19.41
CA THR A 4 30.02 -53.85 18.17
C THR A 4 30.58 -53.07 17.00
N ARG A 5 31.67 -53.54 16.41
CA ARG A 5 32.23 -53.00 15.14
C ARG A 5 31.20 -53.18 14.06
N ALA A 6 30.66 -52.08 13.58
CA ALA A 6 29.87 -52.08 12.36
C ALA A 6 30.73 -52.58 11.19
N LYS A 7 30.24 -53.55 10.45
CA LYS A 7 30.93 -54.17 9.31
C LYS A 7 31.21 -53.15 8.22
N GLN A 8 32.49 -53.04 7.88
CA GLN A 8 33.07 -52.13 6.87
C GLN A 8 32.84 -52.61 5.42
N SER A 9 31.65 -53.08 5.10
CA SER A 9 31.38 -53.74 3.81
C SER A 9 30.44 -52.96 2.84
N SER A 10 30.32 -51.62 3.01
CA SER A 10 29.57 -50.83 1.99
C SER A 10 30.17 -49.46 1.71
N LEU A 11 31.50 -49.35 1.72
CA LEU A 11 32.21 -48.21 1.15
C LEU A 11 32.38 -48.44 -0.37
N LYS A 12 31.29 -48.44 -1.14
CA LYS A 12 31.34 -48.16 -2.57
C LYS A 12 31.19 -46.65 -2.74
N THR A 13 32.29 -46.00 -3.14
CA THR A 13 32.40 -44.70 -3.81
C THR A 13 31.11 -43.87 -3.75
N GLY A 14 30.89 -43.17 -2.68
CA GLY A 14 29.81 -42.26 -2.49
C GLY A 14 30.06 -41.50 -1.20
N VAL A 15 30.00 -40.21 -1.26
CA VAL A 15 30.07 -39.31 -0.14
C VAL A 15 29.45 -39.93 1.09
N VAL A 16 30.26 -40.20 2.14
CA VAL A 16 29.72 -40.52 3.45
C VAL A 16 28.87 -39.35 3.89
N LYS A 17 27.55 -39.48 3.75
CA LYS A 17 26.64 -38.56 4.35
C LYS A 17 26.80 -38.69 5.84
N TYR A 18 27.34 -37.67 6.49
CA TYR A 18 27.52 -37.60 7.94
C TYR A 18 26.24 -37.60 8.76
N ASP A 19 25.09 -37.86 8.09
CA ASP A 19 23.75 -37.88 8.67
C ASP A 19 23.55 -38.93 9.80
N ASN A 20 24.42 -39.91 9.89
CA ASN A 20 24.33 -41.01 10.89
C ASN A 20 25.20 -40.81 12.15
N PHE A 21 25.95 -39.74 12.26
CA PHE A 21 26.89 -39.56 13.39
C PHE A 21 26.40 -38.65 14.51
N ARG A 22 25.32 -37.93 14.33
CA ARG A 22 24.75 -37.00 15.33
C ARG A 22 23.55 -37.55 16.11
N GLY A 23 23.38 -38.87 16.20
CA GLY A 23 22.23 -39.43 16.93
C GLY A 23 20.87 -39.13 16.31
N GLY A 24 20.84 -38.86 15.00
CA GLY A 24 19.60 -38.58 14.26
C GLY A 24 19.12 -37.12 14.31
N LEU A 25 19.80 -36.22 14.98
CA LEU A 25 19.45 -34.77 15.00
C LEU A 25 19.71 -34.11 13.63
N PRO A 26 18.87 -33.15 13.24
CA PRO A 26 19.06 -32.41 11.98
C PRO A 26 20.36 -31.59 11.98
N TYR A 27 20.86 -31.31 10.77
CA TYR A 27 21.93 -30.31 10.61
C TYR A 27 21.40 -28.91 10.83
N THR A 28 22.29 -28.03 11.32
CA THR A 28 22.01 -26.60 11.44
C THR A 28 21.74 -25.99 10.07
N PRO A 29 20.61 -25.30 9.87
CA PRO A 29 20.34 -24.57 8.64
C PRO A 29 21.35 -23.44 8.42
N THR A 30 21.56 -23.07 7.16
CA THR A 30 22.34 -21.88 6.83
C THR A 30 21.39 -20.69 6.70
N ILE A 31 21.63 -19.64 7.50
CA ILE A 31 20.82 -18.44 7.44
C ILE A 31 21.02 -17.70 6.10
N GLY A 32 19.96 -17.19 5.53
CA GLY A 32 19.94 -16.28 4.40
C GLY A 32 19.61 -14.85 4.84
N THR A 33 18.99 -14.09 3.96
CA THR A 33 18.62 -12.69 4.21
C THR A 33 17.30 -12.60 4.95
N ALA A 34 17.23 -11.77 5.98
CA ALA A 34 15.99 -11.30 6.57
C ALA A 34 15.54 -10.02 5.85
N THR A 35 14.27 -9.96 5.43
CA THR A 35 13.70 -8.86 4.64
C THR A 35 12.42 -8.36 5.30
N ASP A 36 12.23 -7.03 5.38
CA ASP A 36 11.00 -6.43 5.87
C ASP A 36 9.80 -6.88 5.03
N GLY A 37 8.72 -7.31 5.70
CA GLY A 37 7.47 -7.72 5.07
C GLY A 37 6.58 -6.54 4.65
N GLY A 38 6.99 -5.30 4.90
CA GLY A 38 6.29 -4.08 4.52
C GLY A 38 5.01 -3.78 5.30
N THR A 39 4.76 -4.49 6.40
CA THR A 39 3.55 -4.31 7.24
C THR A 39 3.85 -3.59 8.56
N GLY A 40 5.12 -3.36 8.86
CA GLY A 40 5.59 -2.83 10.16
C GLY A 40 5.67 -3.88 11.27
N THR A 41 5.11 -5.07 11.06
CA THR A 41 5.03 -6.12 12.09
C THR A 41 5.50 -7.48 11.63
N THR A 42 6.00 -7.61 10.40
CA THR A 42 6.40 -8.88 9.80
C THR A 42 7.77 -8.80 9.16
N VAL A 43 8.52 -9.90 9.23
CA VAL A 43 9.81 -10.09 8.53
C VAL A 43 9.83 -11.47 7.88
N SER A 44 10.27 -11.53 6.64
CA SER A 44 10.52 -12.76 5.90
C SER A 44 11.97 -13.20 6.08
N VAL A 45 12.19 -14.38 6.65
CA VAL A 45 13.52 -14.93 6.97
C VAL A 45 13.85 -16.05 5.99
N ALA A 46 14.76 -15.80 5.07
CA ALA A 46 15.27 -16.80 4.16
C ALA A 46 16.36 -17.66 4.81
N PHE A 47 16.42 -18.92 4.44
CA PHE A 47 17.46 -19.85 4.88
C PHE A 47 17.62 -20.98 3.87
N THR A 48 18.74 -21.66 3.94
CA THR A 48 18.97 -22.95 3.25
C THR A 48 18.90 -24.06 4.27
N GLY A 49 17.91 -24.91 4.14
CA GLY A 49 17.76 -26.14 4.92
C GLY A 49 18.49 -27.32 4.27
N ASN A 50 18.66 -28.40 5.02
CA ASN A 50 19.09 -29.66 4.44
C ASN A 50 17.88 -30.34 3.76
N ASN A 51 18.11 -30.90 2.58
CA ASN A 51 17.06 -31.58 1.78
C ASN A 51 16.60 -32.92 2.39
N THR A 52 16.35 -32.97 3.70
CA THR A 52 15.82 -34.16 4.39
C THR A 52 14.31 -33.97 4.55
N ALA A 53 13.52 -34.89 4.03
CA ALA A 53 12.06 -34.86 4.19
C ALA A 53 11.66 -34.95 5.68
N GLY A 54 10.57 -34.25 6.04
CA GLY A 54 10.00 -34.31 7.40
C GLY A 54 10.64 -33.36 8.40
N LEU A 55 11.43 -32.37 7.96
CA LEU A 55 11.95 -31.33 8.85
C LEU A 55 10.95 -30.16 9.01
N THR A 56 10.85 -29.68 10.25
CA THR A 56 10.23 -28.40 10.57
C THR A 56 11.35 -27.41 10.94
N TYR A 57 11.25 -26.20 10.43
CA TYR A 57 12.19 -25.11 10.74
C TYR A 57 11.53 -24.08 11.64
N THR A 58 12.29 -23.57 12.61
CA THR A 58 11.83 -22.48 13.49
C THR A 58 12.77 -21.28 13.33
N ALA A 59 12.20 -20.15 12.90
CA ALA A 59 12.88 -18.86 12.93
C ALA A 59 12.59 -18.15 14.25
N LEU A 60 13.60 -17.63 14.92
CA LEU A 60 13.54 -16.95 16.23
C LEU A 60 14.15 -15.56 16.11
N SER A 61 13.44 -14.53 16.59
CA SER A 61 13.91 -13.15 16.61
C SER A 61 14.77 -12.82 17.86
N THR A 62 15.66 -11.89 17.70
CA THR A 62 16.38 -11.20 18.77
C THR A 62 16.36 -9.69 18.45
N PRO A 63 15.85 -8.82 19.33
CA PRO A 63 15.24 -9.12 20.65
C PRO A 63 13.84 -9.77 20.56
N GLY A 64 13.20 -9.96 21.70
CA GLY A 64 11.79 -10.30 21.84
C GLY A 64 11.44 -11.79 21.74
N SER A 65 12.34 -12.65 21.26
CA SER A 65 12.14 -14.12 21.17
C SER A 65 10.83 -14.53 20.46
N LEU A 66 10.36 -13.72 19.51
CA LEU A 66 9.22 -14.05 18.66
C LEU A 66 9.63 -15.13 17.66
N SER A 67 8.79 -16.11 17.45
CA SER A 67 9.12 -17.24 16.59
C SER A 67 8.00 -17.61 15.63
N ALA A 68 8.39 -18.18 14.50
CA ALA A 68 7.49 -18.79 13.55
C ALA A 68 8.09 -20.10 13.03
N THR A 69 7.22 -21.01 12.62
CA THR A 69 7.60 -22.34 12.12
C THR A 69 7.12 -22.53 10.67
N GLY A 70 7.87 -23.34 9.92
CA GLY A 70 7.52 -23.68 8.55
C GLY A 70 8.32 -24.90 8.07
N THR A 71 7.92 -25.47 6.96
CA THR A 71 8.61 -26.60 6.32
C THR A 71 9.49 -26.17 5.15
N THR A 72 9.36 -24.95 4.71
CA THR A 72 10.10 -24.38 3.56
C THR A 72 10.62 -22.97 3.89
N SER A 73 11.64 -22.54 3.18
CA SER A 73 12.15 -21.17 3.17
C SER A 73 11.39 -20.34 2.11
N PRO A 74 11.09 -19.04 2.40
CA PRO A 74 11.31 -18.34 3.65
C PRO A 74 10.22 -18.60 4.70
N ILE A 75 10.53 -18.28 5.99
CA ILE A 75 9.54 -18.25 7.09
C ILE A 75 9.23 -16.80 7.42
N THR A 76 7.93 -16.46 7.52
CA THR A 76 7.47 -15.15 7.95
C THR A 76 7.27 -15.12 9.47
N VAL A 77 8.05 -14.30 10.17
CA VAL A 77 7.86 -14.01 11.60
C VAL A 77 6.96 -12.79 11.74
N THR A 78 5.94 -12.89 12.60
CA THR A 78 4.91 -11.89 12.83
C THR A 78 4.95 -11.35 14.27
N GLY A 79 4.20 -10.27 14.55
CA GLY A 79 4.12 -9.69 15.90
C GLY A 79 5.32 -8.84 16.29
N LEU A 80 6.17 -8.48 15.33
CA LEU A 80 7.30 -7.59 15.54
C LEU A 80 6.83 -6.15 15.80
N THR A 81 7.67 -5.37 16.45
CA THR A 81 7.41 -3.94 16.71
C THR A 81 8.11 -3.10 15.64
N SER A 82 7.34 -2.25 14.97
CA SER A 82 7.87 -1.29 13.99
C SER A 82 8.93 -0.38 14.63
N GLY A 83 9.97 -0.07 13.86
CA GLY A 83 11.07 0.78 14.33
C GLY A 83 12.09 0.08 15.22
N THR A 84 11.87 -1.20 15.60
CA THR A 84 12.81 -1.99 16.39
C THR A 84 13.68 -2.85 15.47
N ALA A 85 15.00 -2.81 15.65
CA ALA A 85 15.93 -3.63 14.87
C ALA A 85 15.95 -5.07 15.40
N TYR A 86 15.80 -6.05 14.51
CA TYR A 86 15.82 -7.48 14.80
C TYR A 86 16.87 -8.21 13.98
N THR A 87 17.42 -9.27 14.56
CA THR A 87 18.13 -10.33 13.85
C THR A 87 17.41 -11.65 14.07
N PHE A 88 17.61 -12.62 13.19
CA PHE A 88 16.92 -13.91 13.23
C PHE A 88 17.93 -15.06 13.16
N ALA A 89 17.62 -16.15 13.85
CA ALA A 89 18.33 -17.41 13.73
C ALA A 89 17.33 -18.54 13.45
N VAL A 90 17.75 -19.57 12.72
CA VAL A 90 16.88 -20.69 12.32
C VAL A 90 17.44 -21.99 12.82
N LYS A 91 16.58 -22.86 13.40
CA LYS A 91 16.88 -24.26 13.71
C LYS A 91 16.00 -25.20 12.93
N ALA A 92 16.45 -26.42 12.72
CA ALA A 92 15.68 -27.51 12.17
C ALA A 92 15.30 -28.51 13.28
N THR A 93 14.12 -29.12 13.18
CA THR A 93 13.56 -30.08 14.12
C THR A 93 13.11 -31.33 13.37
N ASN A 94 13.38 -32.52 13.91
CA ASN A 94 12.81 -33.80 13.51
C ASN A 94 12.35 -34.59 14.74
N SER A 95 11.97 -35.85 14.55
CA SER A 95 11.54 -36.75 15.64
C SER A 95 12.63 -37.05 16.69
N ALA A 96 13.91 -36.86 16.36
CA ALA A 96 15.01 -37.07 17.28
C ALA A 96 15.36 -35.81 18.10
N GLY A 97 14.90 -34.64 17.69
CA GLY A 97 15.11 -33.38 18.38
C GLY A 97 15.52 -32.22 17.46
N ASP A 98 16.12 -31.21 18.05
CA ASP A 98 16.48 -29.96 17.42
C ASP A 98 17.96 -29.89 17.02
N SER A 99 18.22 -29.22 15.91
CA SER A 99 19.58 -28.76 15.59
C SER A 99 19.97 -27.55 16.46
N PRO A 100 21.26 -27.22 16.54
CA PRO A 100 21.66 -25.87 16.96
C PRO A 100 21.01 -24.79 16.07
N TYR A 101 20.88 -23.56 16.60
CA TYR A 101 20.50 -22.41 15.80
C TYR A 101 21.62 -22.02 14.82
N SER A 102 21.26 -21.48 13.68
CA SER A 102 22.16 -20.85 12.72
C SER A 102 22.88 -19.64 13.33
N ALA A 103 23.84 -19.09 12.61
CA ALA A 103 24.30 -17.72 12.85
C ALA A 103 23.12 -16.75 12.75
N ALA A 104 23.28 -15.53 13.29
CA ALA A 104 22.29 -14.46 13.14
C ALA A 104 22.24 -13.96 11.68
N SER A 105 21.04 -13.54 11.24
CA SER A 105 20.86 -12.86 9.96
C SER A 105 21.45 -11.45 9.95
N ASN A 106 21.37 -10.76 8.82
CA ASN A 106 21.43 -9.30 8.80
C ASN A 106 20.37 -8.70 9.73
N SER A 107 20.66 -7.50 10.25
CA SER A 107 19.67 -6.71 10.98
C SER A 107 18.62 -6.18 10.03
N VAL A 108 17.34 -6.23 10.44
CA VAL A 108 16.20 -5.65 9.72
C VAL A 108 15.30 -4.92 10.72
N THR A 109 14.82 -3.74 10.32
CA THR A 109 13.92 -2.92 11.13
C THR A 109 12.58 -2.84 10.39
N PRO A 110 11.51 -3.52 10.86
CA PRO A 110 10.20 -3.40 10.25
C PRO A 110 9.73 -1.95 10.25
N ALA A 111 9.39 -1.42 9.08
CA ALA A 111 8.92 -0.06 8.93
C ALA A 111 7.39 -0.04 8.82
N THR A 112 6.74 0.90 9.53
CA THR A 112 5.31 1.16 9.29
C THR A 112 5.13 1.62 7.85
N PRO A 113 4.18 1.02 7.11
CA PRO A 113 3.83 1.56 5.81
C PRO A 113 3.44 3.04 5.92
N PRO A 114 3.81 3.90 4.98
CA PRO A 114 3.38 5.29 5.01
C PRO A 114 1.84 5.34 4.99
N SER A 115 1.26 6.22 5.82
CA SER A 115 -0.19 6.41 5.86
C SER A 115 -0.74 6.92 4.53
N PHE A 116 0.10 7.60 3.74
CA PHE A 116 -0.18 8.07 2.39
C PHE A 116 0.81 7.42 1.42
N GLU A 117 0.30 6.75 0.41
CA GLU A 117 1.09 6.14 -0.64
C GLU A 117 0.76 6.80 -1.98
N SER A 118 1.75 7.30 -2.69
CA SER A 118 1.54 7.86 -4.02
C SER A 118 1.22 6.75 -5.01
N ILE A 119 0.03 6.82 -5.62
CA ILE A 119 -0.41 5.86 -6.64
C ILE A 119 0.02 6.35 -8.02
N ALA A 120 -0.26 7.61 -8.33
CA ALA A 120 0.06 8.20 -9.63
C ALA A 120 0.09 9.74 -9.54
N SER A 121 0.80 10.37 -10.47
CA SER A 121 0.80 11.82 -10.62
C SER A 121 0.75 12.20 -12.10
N ALA A 122 0.24 13.40 -12.38
CA ALA A 122 0.17 13.97 -13.72
C ALA A 122 0.48 15.46 -13.67
N THR A 123 1.16 15.94 -14.72
CA THR A 123 1.42 17.37 -14.98
C THR A 123 0.84 17.72 -16.34
N PRO A 124 -0.50 17.80 -16.46
CA PRO A 124 -1.13 17.98 -17.75
C PRO A 124 -0.89 19.38 -18.31
N THR A 125 -0.76 19.43 -19.63
CA THR A 125 -0.80 20.64 -20.45
C THR A 125 -1.70 20.36 -21.65
N GLY A 126 -2.51 21.31 -22.07
CA GLY A 126 -3.45 21.12 -23.18
C GLY A 126 -4.78 20.53 -22.73
N THR A 127 -5.31 19.50 -23.40
CA THR A 127 -6.67 19.00 -23.18
C THR A 127 -7.01 18.73 -21.73
N GLY A 128 -8.16 19.23 -21.28
CA GLY A 128 -8.54 19.31 -19.88
C GLY A 128 -8.97 17.99 -19.21
N THR A 129 -8.26 16.87 -19.43
CA THR A 129 -8.62 15.57 -18.83
C THR A 129 -7.40 14.81 -18.32
N VAL A 130 -7.44 14.40 -17.04
CA VAL A 130 -6.49 13.48 -16.40
C VAL A 130 -7.24 12.28 -15.86
N THR A 131 -6.84 11.08 -16.27
CA THR A 131 -7.44 9.84 -15.77
C THR A 131 -6.39 8.99 -15.07
N PHE A 132 -6.66 8.66 -13.81
CA PHE A 132 -5.96 7.65 -13.05
C PHE A 132 -6.75 6.34 -13.16
N SER A 133 -6.17 5.32 -13.74
CA SER A 133 -6.77 3.99 -13.95
C SER A 133 -6.03 2.91 -13.19
N SER A 134 -6.61 1.70 -13.14
CA SER A 134 -6.01 0.55 -12.44
C SER A 134 -5.67 0.85 -10.98
N ILE A 135 -6.57 1.55 -10.29
CA ILE A 135 -6.37 1.92 -8.89
C ILE A 135 -6.28 0.64 -8.04
N PRO A 136 -5.18 0.44 -7.30
CA PRO A 136 -5.00 -0.77 -6.50
C PRO A 136 -6.03 -0.89 -5.38
N ALA A 137 -6.39 -2.12 -5.02
CA ALA A 137 -7.06 -2.42 -3.75
C ALA A 137 -6.05 -2.37 -2.59
N GLY A 138 -6.53 -2.15 -1.37
CA GLY A 138 -5.69 -2.21 -0.17
C GLY A 138 -5.52 -0.89 0.56
N TYR A 139 -6.29 0.13 0.18
CA TYR A 139 -6.40 1.39 0.91
C TYR A 139 -7.76 1.49 1.58
N THR A 140 -7.86 2.28 2.64
CA THR A 140 -9.14 2.60 3.31
C THR A 140 -9.89 3.71 2.58
N SER A 141 -9.16 4.64 1.96
CA SER A 141 -9.70 5.72 1.15
C SER A 141 -8.68 6.19 0.11
N LEU A 142 -9.14 6.97 -0.83
CA LEU A 142 -8.28 7.64 -1.80
C LEU A 142 -8.29 9.14 -1.54
N GLN A 143 -7.17 9.81 -1.83
CA GLN A 143 -7.08 11.25 -1.81
C GLN A 143 -6.43 11.76 -3.10
N ILE A 144 -7.03 12.77 -3.70
CA ILE A 144 -6.41 13.53 -4.79
C ILE A 144 -6.00 14.89 -4.26
N ARG A 145 -4.77 15.26 -4.53
CA ARG A 145 -4.22 16.60 -4.26
C ARG A 145 -3.76 17.20 -5.56
N GLY A 146 -3.99 18.47 -5.72
CA GLY A 146 -3.52 19.14 -6.92
C GLY A 146 -3.54 20.66 -6.84
N VAL A 147 -2.87 21.23 -7.80
CA VAL A 147 -2.98 22.63 -8.16
C VAL A 147 -3.37 22.67 -9.62
N VAL A 148 -4.48 23.30 -9.93
CA VAL A 148 -4.95 23.47 -11.31
C VAL A 148 -4.75 24.91 -11.72
N ILE A 149 -4.18 25.11 -12.90
CA ILE A 149 -4.07 26.39 -13.60
C ILE A 149 -4.73 26.18 -14.96
N SER A 150 -5.63 27.07 -15.36
CA SER A 150 -6.30 27.06 -16.66
C SER A 150 -6.19 28.43 -17.32
N ALA A 151 -6.16 28.45 -18.64
CA ALA A 151 -6.20 29.71 -19.37
C ALA A 151 -7.60 30.37 -19.34
N ASP A 152 -8.63 29.58 -19.03
CA ASP A 152 -10.03 29.99 -19.03
C ASP A 152 -10.64 29.88 -17.64
N THR A 153 -11.60 30.75 -17.32
CA THR A 153 -12.42 30.64 -16.11
C THR A 153 -13.36 29.43 -16.25
N ASP A 154 -12.92 28.28 -15.77
CA ASP A 154 -13.74 27.07 -15.83
C ASP A 154 -13.71 26.31 -14.50
N SER A 155 -14.66 25.42 -14.35
CA SER A 155 -14.75 24.51 -13.22
C SER A 155 -14.11 23.19 -13.56
N TYR A 156 -13.29 22.67 -12.66
CA TYR A 156 -12.88 21.28 -12.80
C TYR A 156 -13.80 20.34 -12.04
N CYS A 157 -13.96 19.17 -12.63
CA CYS A 157 -14.94 18.17 -12.24
C CYS A 157 -14.29 16.80 -12.09
N VAL A 158 -15.00 15.88 -11.46
CA VAL A 158 -14.58 14.49 -11.27
C VAL A 158 -15.67 13.55 -11.76
N ARG A 159 -15.24 12.45 -12.38
CA ARG A 159 -16.00 11.23 -12.62
C ARG A 159 -15.28 10.02 -12.06
N LEU A 160 -16.04 9.08 -11.52
CA LEU A 160 -15.58 7.78 -11.07
C LEU A 160 -15.97 6.72 -12.10
N ASN A 161 -15.02 5.82 -12.44
CA ASN A 161 -15.21 4.74 -13.40
C ASN A 161 -15.77 5.21 -14.77
N ALA A 162 -15.40 6.41 -15.20
CA ALA A 162 -15.92 7.04 -16.42
C ALA A 162 -17.46 7.11 -16.51
N ASP A 163 -18.15 7.06 -15.37
CA ASP A 163 -19.61 7.12 -15.32
C ASP A 163 -20.12 8.50 -15.79
N THR A 164 -20.88 8.51 -16.87
CA THR A 164 -21.52 9.70 -17.45
C THR A 164 -23.02 9.75 -17.19
N GLY A 165 -23.55 8.78 -16.42
CA GLY A 165 -24.95 8.76 -16.02
C GLY A 165 -25.30 9.83 -14.99
N ALA A 166 -26.58 10.06 -14.78
CA ALA A 166 -27.10 11.01 -13.79
C ALA A 166 -27.00 10.47 -12.35
N ASN A 167 -25.83 9.88 -12.01
CA ASN A 167 -25.58 9.14 -10.77
C ASN A 167 -24.84 9.97 -9.70
N TYR A 168 -24.74 11.29 -9.89
CA TYR A 168 -24.02 12.13 -8.95
C TYR A 168 -24.93 13.16 -8.29
N ALA A 169 -24.62 13.46 -7.04
CA ALA A 169 -25.19 14.57 -6.29
C ALA A 169 -24.07 15.35 -5.61
N ARG A 170 -24.25 16.64 -5.40
CA ARG A 170 -23.28 17.47 -4.67
C ARG A 170 -23.97 18.57 -3.87
N HIS A 171 -23.29 18.97 -2.80
CA HIS A 171 -23.56 20.21 -2.06
C HIS A 171 -22.28 21.04 -2.04
N ARG A 172 -22.41 22.35 -2.04
CA ARG A 172 -21.32 23.31 -1.97
C ARG A 172 -21.59 24.33 -0.89
N LEU A 173 -20.57 24.62 -0.11
CA LEU A 173 -20.47 25.81 0.73
C LEU A 173 -19.33 26.67 0.18
N LEU A 174 -19.62 27.88 -0.21
CA LEU A 174 -18.68 28.83 -0.81
C LEU A 174 -18.56 30.07 0.06
N GLY A 175 -17.34 30.40 0.48
CA GLY A 175 -16.98 31.70 1.07
C GLY A 175 -16.26 32.56 0.04
N THR A 176 -16.74 33.78 -0.12
CA THR A 176 -16.09 34.79 -0.94
C THR A 176 -15.68 35.95 -0.06
N GLY A 177 -14.75 36.61 -0.01
CA GLY A 177 -14.37 37.69 0.94
C GLY A 177 -15.51 38.59 1.44
N THR A 178 -16.67 38.59 0.75
CA THR A 178 -17.85 39.43 1.06
C THR A 178 -19.09 38.63 1.50
N GLY A 179 -19.10 37.31 1.41
CA GLY A 179 -20.28 36.55 1.79
C GLY A 179 -20.09 35.07 1.73
N VAL A 180 -21.12 34.32 2.16
CA VAL A 180 -21.22 32.87 2.12
C VAL A 180 -22.45 32.46 1.32
N ALA A 181 -22.28 31.47 0.45
CA ALA A 181 -23.37 30.88 -0.34
C ALA A 181 -23.36 29.36 -0.20
N ALA A 182 -24.55 28.75 -0.17
CA ALA A 182 -24.74 27.32 -0.23
C ALA A 182 -25.58 26.95 -1.44
N SER A 183 -25.29 25.81 -2.07
CA SER A 183 -26.06 25.27 -3.17
C SER A 183 -25.95 23.74 -3.24
N GLY A 184 -26.92 23.10 -3.84
CA GLY A 184 -26.91 21.66 -4.08
C GLY A 184 -27.45 21.32 -5.45
N THR A 185 -27.04 20.20 -6.01
CA THR A 185 -27.56 19.62 -7.25
C THR A 185 -27.62 18.11 -7.10
N THR A 186 -28.61 17.51 -7.71
CA THR A 186 -28.82 16.06 -7.74
C THR A 186 -28.94 15.58 -9.19
N SER A 187 -28.75 14.30 -9.42
CA SER A 187 -28.89 13.67 -10.73
C SER A 187 -28.05 14.34 -11.82
N THR A 188 -26.78 14.61 -11.50
CA THR A 188 -25.79 15.14 -12.44
C THR A 188 -24.89 14.02 -12.95
N ASN A 189 -24.19 14.26 -14.05
CA ASN A 189 -23.26 13.30 -14.67
C ASN A 189 -21.81 13.47 -14.22
N GLN A 190 -21.57 14.29 -13.22
CA GLN A 190 -20.24 14.61 -12.67
C GLN A 190 -20.36 15.34 -11.34
N ILE A 191 -19.27 15.35 -10.56
CA ILE A 191 -19.13 16.20 -9.39
C ILE A 191 -18.22 17.36 -9.75
N GLN A 192 -18.74 18.57 -9.69
CA GLN A 192 -17.91 19.77 -9.73
C GLN A 192 -17.18 19.92 -8.39
N ILE A 193 -15.88 20.11 -8.43
CA ILE A 193 -15.01 20.20 -7.25
C ILE A 193 -14.24 21.52 -7.17
N SER A 194 -14.54 22.46 -8.05
CA SER A 194 -14.05 23.84 -8.00
C SER A 194 -15.12 24.83 -8.38
N ASN A 195 -14.89 26.09 -8.02
CA ASN A 195 -15.75 27.20 -8.39
C ASN A 195 -15.08 28.13 -9.43
N GLY A 196 -14.49 27.55 -10.41
CA GLY A 196 -13.72 28.23 -11.45
C GLY A 196 -12.22 28.11 -11.22
N THR A 197 -11.52 28.13 -12.31
CA THR A 197 -10.07 28.27 -12.39
C THR A 197 -9.80 29.53 -13.18
N ASP A 198 -8.66 30.11 -12.97
CA ASP A 198 -8.15 31.25 -13.70
C ASP A 198 -6.65 31.00 -13.93
N THR A 199 -5.96 31.95 -14.48
CA THR A 199 -4.49 31.95 -14.57
C THR A 199 -3.79 31.84 -13.21
N PHE A 200 -4.53 32.00 -12.11
CA PHE A 200 -4.03 31.79 -10.76
C PHE A 200 -4.08 30.31 -10.33
N PRO A 201 -3.08 29.84 -9.59
CA PRO A 201 -3.07 28.50 -9.04
C PRO A 201 -4.28 28.24 -8.13
N SER A 202 -5.04 27.20 -8.42
CA SER A 202 -6.20 26.75 -7.63
C SER A 202 -5.88 25.43 -6.94
N PRO A 203 -5.37 25.44 -5.70
CA PRO A 203 -5.10 24.22 -4.95
C PRO A 203 -6.40 23.54 -4.50
N PHE A 204 -6.37 22.20 -4.46
CA PHE A 204 -7.46 21.42 -3.91
C PHE A 204 -6.97 20.13 -3.25
N ILE A 205 -7.77 19.65 -2.30
CA ILE A 205 -7.66 18.32 -1.69
C ILE A 205 -9.04 17.67 -1.79
N MET A 206 -9.09 16.45 -2.31
CA MET A 206 -10.31 15.68 -2.47
C MET A 206 -10.16 14.29 -1.88
N ASP A 207 -11.04 13.90 -0.96
CA ASP A 207 -11.12 12.57 -0.39
C ASP A 207 -12.25 11.77 -1.06
N ILE A 208 -11.99 10.51 -1.34
CA ILE A 208 -12.98 9.54 -1.82
C ILE A 208 -13.05 8.41 -0.79
N HIS A 209 -14.15 8.35 -0.06
CA HIS A 209 -14.38 7.35 0.98
C HIS A 209 -15.12 6.13 0.43
N ASN A 210 -14.90 4.97 1.06
CA ASN A 210 -15.54 3.70 0.69
C ASN A 210 -15.30 3.27 -0.76
N TYR A 211 -14.17 3.64 -1.35
CA TYR A 211 -13.92 3.46 -2.78
C TYR A 211 -13.99 1.99 -3.24
N LEU A 212 -13.70 1.02 -2.38
CA LEU A 212 -13.81 -0.42 -2.67
C LEU A 212 -15.17 -1.03 -2.32
N SER A 213 -16.07 -0.30 -1.65
CA SER A 213 -17.36 -0.86 -1.26
C SER A 213 -18.17 -1.27 -2.48
N THR A 214 -18.78 -2.44 -2.43
CA THR A 214 -19.75 -2.94 -3.42
C THR A 214 -21.19 -2.89 -2.90
N THR A 215 -21.39 -2.34 -1.71
CA THR A 215 -22.70 -2.24 -1.06
C THR A 215 -23.12 -0.81 -0.70
N GLN A 216 -22.15 0.13 -0.68
CA GLN A 216 -22.37 1.52 -0.32
C GLN A 216 -22.01 2.47 -1.47
N TYR A 217 -22.69 3.61 -1.53
CA TYR A 217 -22.34 4.73 -2.40
C TYR A 217 -21.02 5.37 -1.93
N LYS A 218 -20.33 6.04 -2.86
CA LYS A 218 -19.04 6.70 -2.58
C LYS A 218 -19.28 8.15 -2.19
N THR A 219 -18.77 8.51 -1.02
CA THR A 219 -18.79 9.91 -0.55
C THR A 219 -17.49 10.58 -0.96
N ILE A 220 -17.61 11.78 -1.50
CA ILE A 220 -16.48 12.63 -1.92
C ILE A 220 -16.54 13.92 -1.12
N ARG A 221 -15.39 14.39 -0.64
CA ARG A 221 -15.24 15.69 0.01
C ARG A 221 -14.09 16.42 -0.63
N THR A 222 -14.30 17.71 -0.93
CA THR A 222 -13.25 18.53 -1.51
C THR A 222 -13.18 19.84 -0.78
N LEU A 223 -11.94 20.25 -0.45
CA LEU A 223 -11.59 21.62 -0.07
C LEU A 223 -10.81 22.23 -1.22
N GLN A 224 -11.23 23.40 -1.67
CA GLN A 224 -10.62 24.13 -2.76
C GLN A 224 -10.52 25.60 -2.36
N GLY A 225 -9.47 26.29 -2.80
CA GLY A 225 -9.32 27.72 -2.64
C GLY A 225 -8.63 28.34 -3.83
N ILE A 226 -8.92 29.59 -4.08
CA ILE A 226 -8.21 30.44 -5.02
C ILE A 226 -8.09 31.83 -4.42
N ASP A 227 -6.92 32.42 -4.50
CA ASP A 227 -6.66 33.81 -4.09
C ASP A 227 -6.13 34.60 -5.30
N GLN A 228 -6.80 35.69 -5.61
CA GLN A 228 -6.53 36.56 -6.75
C GLN A 228 -6.06 37.96 -6.28
N ASN A 229 -5.52 38.05 -5.07
CA ASN A 229 -4.99 39.25 -4.43
C ASN A 229 -6.02 40.32 -4.06
N THR A 230 -7.11 40.45 -4.80
CA THR A 230 -8.22 41.38 -4.49
C THR A 230 -9.57 40.69 -4.43
N ALA A 231 -9.61 39.46 -4.88
CA ALA A 231 -10.76 38.59 -4.89
C ALA A 231 -10.29 37.14 -4.64
N GLY A 232 -11.19 36.28 -4.26
CA GLY A 232 -10.86 34.90 -4.03
C GLY A 232 -12.03 34.15 -3.43
N ASN A 233 -11.88 32.84 -3.32
CA ASN A 233 -12.87 32.02 -2.66
C ASN A 233 -12.26 30.79 -2.01
N VAL A 234 -12.95 30.30 -0.99
CA VAL A 234 -12.74 28.98 -0.40
C VAL A 234 -14.06 28.22 -0.53
N ALA A 235 -14.01 27.00 -1.01
CA ALA A 235 -15.19 26.18 -1.19
C ALA A 235 -14.99 24.78 -0.59
N LEU A 236 -16.04 24.33 0.10
CA LEU A 236 -16.22 22.95 0.51
C LEU A 236 -17.27 22.30 -0.38
N TYR A 237 -16.94 21.16 -0.95
CA TYR A 237 -17.88 20.33 -1.70
C TYR A 237 -18.06 18.98 -0.98
N SER A 238 -19.31 18.54 -0.87
CA SER A 238 -19.66 17.19 -0.52
C SER A 238 -20.35 16.56 -1.73
N GLY A 239 -19.79 15.49 -2.24
CA GLY A 239 -20.30 14.76 -3.39
C GLY A 239 -20.73 13.35 -3.04
N LEU A 240 -21.68 12.82 -3.77
CA LEU A 240 -22.12 11.44 -3.71
C LEU A 240 -22.11 10.84 -5.10
N TRP A 241 -21.49 9.71 -5.28
CA TRP A 241 -21.67 8.86 -6.45
C TRP A 241 -22.61 7.71 -6.07
N MET A 242 -23.83 7.75 -6.64
CA MET A 242 -24.93 6.81 -6.38
C MET A 242 -24.75 5.50 -7.15
N ASN A 243 -23.56 4.90 -7.03
CA ASN A 243 -23.22 3.62 -7.60
C ASN A 243 -22.44 2.82 -6.56
N THR A 244 -22.74 1.53 -6.46
CA THR A 244 -22.09 0.64 -5.49
C THR A 244 -20.82 -0.03 -6.02
N SER A 245 -20.51 0.07 -7.31
CA SER A 245 -19.27 -0.52 -7.88
C SER A 245 -18.03 0.03 -7.21
N ALA A 246 -17.02 -0.82 -7.01
CA ALA A 246 -15.71 -0.36 -6.57
C ALA A 246 -15.11 0.65 -7.56
N VAL A 247 -14.42 1.66 -7.07
CA VAL A 247 -13.75 2.66 -7.90
C VAL A 247 -12.42 2.09 -8.39
N THR A 248 -12.30 1.92 -9.70
CA THR A 248 -11.10 1.45 -10.40
C THR A 248 -10.42 2.53 -11.22
N SER A 249 -11.13 3.63 -11.46
CA SER A 249 -10.57 4.81 -12.12
C SER A 249 -11.21 6.11 -11.62
N VAL A 250 -10.42 7.18 -11.63
CA VAL A 250 -10.85 8.54 -11.33
C VAL A 250 -10.40 9.46 -12.44
N THR A 251 -11.33 10.22 -13.01
CA THR A 251 -11.04 11.23 -14.03
C THR A 251 -11.27 12.61 -13.47
N VAL A 252 -10.23 13.45 -13.47
CA VAL A 252 -10.32 14.89 -13.19
C VAL A 252 -10.25 15.64 -14.50
N PHE A 253 -11.16 16.56 -14.74
CA PHE A 253 -11.24 17.25 -16.01
C PHE A 253 -11.81 18.66 -15.88
N LEU A 254 -11.47 19.53 -16.83
CA LEU A 254 -12.08 20.83 -17.01
C LEU A 254 -13.37 20.67 -17.84
N ASN A 255 -14.42 21.41 -17.51
CA ASN A 255 -15.67 21.38 -18.32
C ASN A 255 -15.43 21.91 -19.74
N SER A 256 -14.59 22.90 -19.88
CA SER A 256 -14.10 23.47 -21.13
C SER A 256 -12.64 23.91 -20.95
N GLY A 257 -11.97 24.28 -22.01
CA GLY A 257 -10.60 24.79 -21.93
C GLY A 257 -9.52 23.74 -21.71
N ASN A 258 -8.35 24.20 -21.37
CA ASN A 258 -7.13 23.40 -21.26
C ASN A 258 -6.38 23.70 -19.96
N TYR A 259 -5.69 22.68 -19.45
CA TYR A 259 -4.70 22.85 -18.40
C TYR A 259 -3.51 23.68 -18.89
N SER A 260 -3.06 24.59 -18.07
CA SER A 260 -1.87 25.40 -18.29
C SER A 260 -0.64 24.81 -17.59
N THR A 261 0.53 25.22 -18.04
CA THR A 261 1.82 24.86 -17.40
C THR A 261 1.79 25.20 -15.91
N GLY A 262 2.30 24.30 -15.09
CA GLY A 262 2.27 24.39 -13.64
C GLY A 262 1.13 23.63 -12.97
N THR A 263 0.16 23.11 -13.74
CA THR A 263 -0.84 22.17 -13.21
C THR A 263 -0.19 20.88 -12.76
N GLN A 264 -0.52 20.45 -11.54
CA GLN A 264 -0.08 19.19 -10.95
C GLN A 264 -1.24 18.51 -10.23
N ILE A 265 -1.45 17.25 -10.50
CA ILE A 265 -2.52 16.45 -9.87
C ILE A 265 -1.92 15.10 -9.48
N ALA A 266 -2.10 14.67 -8.24
CA ALA A 266 -1.60 13.40 -7.75
C ALA A 266 -2.67 12.63 -6.99
N LEU A 267 -2.73 11.32 -7.20
CA LEU A 267 -3.59 10.37 -6.51
C LEU A 267 -2.79 9.62 -5.46
N TYR A 268 -3.33 9.55 -4.27
CA TYR A 268 -2.78 8.85 -3.12
C TYR A 268 -3.78 7.81 -2.59
N GLY A 269 -3.25 6.68 -2.14
CA GLY A 269 -3.95 5.73 -1.29
C GLY A 269 -3.70 6.02 0.18
N ILE A 270 -4.74 6.01 1.01
CA ILE A 270 -4.63 6.18 2.46
C ILE A 270 -4.80 4.80 3.09
N LYS A 271 -3.80 4.38 3.89
CA LYS A 271 -3.85 3.17 4.71
C LYS A 271 -4.31 3.57 6.11
N GLY A 272 -5.23 2.80 6.66
CA GLY A 272 -5.74 2.95 8.02
C GLY A 272 -5.17 1.90 8.95
#